data_e13236913a8db88520c1592b7d0e8708
#
_entry.id   e13236913a8db88520c1592b7d0e8708
#
_cell.length_a   1.000
_cell.length_b   1.000
_cell.length_c   1.000
_cell.angle_alpha   90.00
_cell.angle_beta   90.00
_cell.angle_gamma   90.00
#
_symmetry.space_group_name_H-M   'P 1'
#
loop_
_entity.id
_entity.type
_entity.pdbx_description
1 polymer ?
#
loop_
_entity_poly.entity_id
_entity_poly.type
_entity_poly.pdbx_seq_one_letter_code
_entity_poly.pdbx_strand_id
1 'polypeptide(L)'
;MYDLTIEVNQKCNLVCRYCYLEDKNNKEISFQIGKKAIDFAVVYLRKQRDNMLRINFVGGEPLISFRQIKDLVAYVRKINENIRTKFTITTNGLLLDEEILRFLIQNEFSVKVSLDGNKKINDRNRIDRNGQGTYDILMKRLNLFSEFQMQTGRCIQVNHVVTHNNVEYFNLIL
;
A
#
# COMPACT_ATOMS: atom_id res chain seq x y z
N MET A 1 -15.20 -1.11 -14.65
CA MET A 1 -14.09 -1.32 -13.70
C MET A 1 -14.66 -1.49 -12.31
N TYR A 2 -14.17 -2.46 -11.55
CA TYR A 2 -14.51 -2.68 -10.15
C TYR A 2 -13.28 -2.47 -9.27
N ASP A 3 -13.42 -1.64 -8.24
CA ASP A 3 -12.37 -1.37 -7.26
C ASP A 3 -12.65 -2.16 -5.99
N LEU A 4 -11.78 -3.12 -5.68
CA LEU A 4 -11.81 -3.90 -4.45
C LEU A 4 -10.69 -3.43 -3.54
N THR A 5 -11.03 -2.91 -2.37
CA THR A 5 -10.04 -2.59 -1.34
C THR A 5 -10.02 -3.71 -0.31
N ILE A 6 -8.84 -4.26 -0.07
CA ILE A 6 -8.60 -5.31 0.94
C ILE A 6 -7.71 -4.72 2.04
N GLU A 7 -8.29 -4.56 3.23
CA GLU A 7 -7.53 -4.28 4.44
C GLU A 7 -6.94 -5.61 4.93
N VAL A 8 -5.65 -5.84 4.63
CA VAL A 8 -5.02 -7.13 4.92
C VAL A 8 -4.74 -7.32 6.41
N ASN A 9 -4.52 -6.23 7.14
CA ASN A 9 -4.30 -6.25 8.59
C ASN A 9 -4.58 -4.89 9.23
N GLN A 10 -4.65 -4.89 10.57
CA GLN A 10 -4.68 -3.69 11.41
C GLN A 10 -3.35 -3.46 12.16
N LYS A 11 -2.33 -4.29 11.88
CA LYS A 11 -0.98 -4.16 12.42
C LYS A 11 -0.25 -3.00 11.74
N CYS A 12 0.51 -2.22 12.50
CA CYS A 12 1.39 -1.21 11.95
C CYS A 12 2.65 -1.06 12.82
N ASN A 13 3.78 -0.85 12.17
CA ASN A 13 5.04 -0.50 12.82
C ASN A 13 5.12 0.98 13.22
N LEU A 14 4.13 1.82 12.82
CA LEU A 14 4.04 3.22 13.14
C LEU A 14 2.83 3.56 14.02
N VAL A 15 2.89 4.72 14.69
CA VAL A 15 1.81 5.33 15.47
C VAL A 15 1.57 6.76 15.02
N CYS A 16 1.31 6.96 13.72
CA CYS A 16 1.06 8.27 13.13
C CYS A 16 -0.06 9.00 13.87
N ARG A 17 0.12 10.27 14.17
CA ARG A 17 -0.81 11.08 15.01
C ARG A 17 -2.20 11.28 14.41
N TYR A 18 -2.31 11.21 13.09
CA TYR A 18 -3.58 11.35 12.35
C TYR A 18 -4.15 10.00 11.88
N CYS A 19 -3.61 8.89 12.39
CA CYS A 19 -4.02 7.58 11.90
C CYS A 19 -5.50 7.33 12.18
N TYR A 20 -6.24 6.93 11.13
CA TYR A 20 -7.66 6.58 11.26
C TYR A 20 -7.89 5.28 12.03
N LEU A 21 -6.88 4.43 12.13
CA LEU A 21 -6.90 3.25 12.99
C LEU A 21 -6.52 3.66 14.42
N GLU A 22 -7.51 3.95 15.24
CA GLU A 22 -7.32 4.32 16.64
C GLU A 22 -6.68 3.17 17.41
N ASP A 23 -7.25 1.97 17.31
CA ASP A 23 -6.76 0.74 17.94
C ASP A 23 -6.05 -0.17 16.94
N LYS A 24 -4.73 -0.05 16.86
CA LYS A 24 -3.90 -0.98 16.08
C LYS A 24 -3.80 -2.29 16.83
N ASN A 25 -4.51 -3.29 16.34
CA ASN A 25 -4.53 -4.63 16.92
C ASN A 25 -3.82 -5.63 15.99
N ASN A 26 -3.76 -6.89 16.44
CA ASN A 26 -3.10 -7.96 15.69
C ASN A 26 -4.03 -8.68 14.70
N LYS A 27 -5.20 -8.10 14.38
CA LYS A 27 -6.12 -8.70 13.42
C LYS A 27 -5.54 -8.68 12.02
N GLU A 28 -5.75 -9.77 11.33
CA GLU A 28 -5.31 -9.99 9.95
C GLU A 28 -6.44 -10.73 9.22
N ILE A 29 -6.70 -10.34 7.97
CA ILE A 29 -7.70 -11.02 7.16
C ILE A 29 -7.25 -12.47 6.90
N SER A 30 -8.15 -13.45 6.97
CA SER A 30 -7.79 -14.80 6.53
C SER A 30 -7.75 -14.89 5.00
N PHE A 31 -6.92 -15.80 4.46
CA PHE A 31 -6.89 -16.06 3.03
C PHE A 31 -8.28 -16.39 2.47
N GLN A 32 -9.08 -17.14 3.21
CA GLN A 32 -10.44 -17.52 2.79
C GLN A 32 -11.39 -16.32 2.66
N ILE A 33 -11.27 -15.33 3.55
CA ILE A 33 -12.07 -14.11 3.45
C ILE A 33 -11.61 -13.27 2.24
N GLY A 34 -10.30 -13.06 2.08
CA GLY A 34 -9.75 -12.36 0.93
C GLY A 34 -10.13 -13.02 -0.41
N LYS A 35 -10.05 -14.35 -0.47
CA LYS A 35 -10.51 -15.16 -1.61
C LYS A 35 -11.99 -14.93 -1.91
N LYS A 36 -12.88 -15.01 -0.90
CA LYS A 36 -14.31 -14.76 -1.10
C LYS A 36 -14.61 -13.36 -1.62
N ALA A 37 -13.89 -12.33 -1.15
CA ALA A 37 -14.06 -10.97 -1.63
C ALA A 37 -13.65 -10.85 -3.12
N ILE A 38 -12.56 -11.50 -3.52
CA ILE A 38 -12.10 -11.56 -4.91
C ILE A 38 -13.14 -12.29 -5.78
N ASP A 39 -13.61 -13.46 -5.35
CA ASP A 39 -14.63 -14.24 -6.07
C ASP A 39 -15.91 -13.41 -6.29
N PHE A 40 -16.36 -12.69 -5.27
CA PHE A 40 -17.50 -11.79 -5.37
C PHE A 40 -17.27 -10.70 -6.42
N ALA A 41 -16.11 -10.04 -6.41
CA ALA A 41 -15.77 -9.00 -7.38
C ALA A 41 -15.75 -9.55 -8.82
N VAL A 42 -15.21 -10.75 -9.02
CA VAL A 42 -15.16 -11.43 -10.31
C VAL A 42 -16.58 -11.77 -10.82
N VAL A 43 -17.42 -12.33 -9.97
CA VAL A 43 -18.83 -12.64 -10.32
C VAL A 43 -19.59 -11.36 -10.66
N TYR A 44 -19.39 -10.28 -9.90
CA TYR A 44 -20.01 -8.99 -10.17
C TYR A 44 -19.59 -8.41 -11.53
N LEU A 45 -18.28 -8.40 -11.84
CA LEU A 45 -17.76 -7.92 -13.13
C LEU A 45 -18.35 -8.68 -14.33
N ARG A 46 -18.44 -10.01 -14.23
CA ARG A 46 -19.05 -10.85 -15.28
C ARG A 46 -20.50 -10.46 -15.56
N LYS A 47 -21.28 -10.17 -14.51
CA LYS A 47 -22.68 -9.68 -14.64
C LYS A 47 -22.76 -8.32 -15.31
N GLN A 48 -21.81 -7.44 -15.07
CA GLN A 48 -21.75 -6.08 -15.66
C GLN A 48 -21.13 -6.06 -17.06
N ARG A 49 -20.71 -7.21 -17.61
CA ARG A 49 -19.97 -7.32 -18.88
C ARG A 49 -18.70 -6.45 -18.89
N ASP A 50 -18.10 -6.25 -17.73
CA ASP A 50 -16.84 -5.54 -17.54
C ASP A 50 -15.72 -6.53 -17.24
N ASN A 51 -14.47 -6.18 -17.54
CA ASN A 51 -13.34 -7.06 -17.37
C ASN A 51 -12.14 -6.41 -16.66
N MET A 52 -12.36 -5.28 -15.97
CA MET A 52 -11.29 -4.59 -15.25
C MET A 52 -11.50 -4.66 -13.73
N LEU A 53 -10.62 -5.38 -13.05
CA LEU A 53 -10.55 -5.45 -11.59
C LEU A 53 -9.33 -4.68 -11.09
N ARG A 54 -9.53 -3.73 -10.17
CA ARG A 54 -8.44 -3.14 -9.40
C ARG A 54 -8.52 -3.66 -7.97
N ILE A 55 -7.41 -4.19 -7.46
CA ILE A 55 -7.30 -4.63 -6.06
C ILE A 55 -6.32 -3.71 -5.35
N ASN A 56 -6.81 -3.02 -4.32
CA ASN A 56 -6.04 -2.10 -3.50
C ASN A 56 -5.72 -2.78 -2.17
N PHE A 57 -4.45 -3.07 -1.91
CA PHE A 57 -4.00 -3.59 -0.63
C PHE A 57 -3.68 -2.44 0.31
N VAL A 58 -4.39 -2.41 1.43
CA VAL A 58 -4.24 -1.42 2.51
C VAL A 58 -4.21 -2.14 3.86
N GLY A 59 -4.07 -1.38 4.95
CA GLY A 59 -4.11 -1.90 6.31
C GLY A 59 -3.55 -0.89 7.29
N GLY A 60 -3.08 -1.35 8.45
CA GLY A 60 -2.17 -0.55 9.26
C GLY A 60 -0.87 -0.32 8.49
N GLU A 61 -0.11 -1.41 8.28
CA GLU A 61 0.96 -1.48 7.28
C GLU A 61 0.84 -2.82 6.52
N PRO A 62 0.43 -2.80 5.27
CA PRO A 62 0.15 -4.02 4.52
C PRO A 62 1.38 -4.91 4.31
N LEU A 63 2.59 -4.34 4.25
CA LEU A 63 3.81 -5.13 4.08
C LEU A 63 4.17 -6.00 5.30
N ILE A 64 3.57 -5.79 6.47
CA ILE A 64 3.67 -6.72 7.59
C ILE A 64 3.03 -8.07 7.23
N SER A 65 1.98 -8.05 6.41
CA SER A 65 1.26 -9.24 5.92
C SER A 65 1.64 -9.59 4.48
N PHE A 66 2.89 -9.38 4.10
CA PHE A 66 3.36 -9.54 2.72
C PHE A 66 3.11 -10.96 2.17
N ARG A 67 3.29 -12.00 3.01
CA ARG A 67 2.98 -13.38 2.61
C ARG A 67 1.53 -13.52 2.16
N GLN A 68 0.60 -12.94 2.89
CA GLN A 68 -0.82 -12.97 2.57
C GLN A 68 -1.13 -12.26 1.25
N ILE A 69 -0.47 -11.12 1.00
CA ILE A 69 -0.58 -10.42 -0.28
C ILE A 69 -0.10 -11.32 -1.42
N LYS A 70 1.04 -12.00 -1.26
CA LYS A 70 1.55 -12.96 -2.25
C LYS A 70 0.53 -14.06 -2.57
N ASP A 71 -0.08 -14.66 -1.54
CA ASP A 71 -1.05 -15.73 -1.70
C ASP A 71 -2.32 -15.25 -2.42
N LEU A 72 -2.84 -14.06 -2.10
CA LEU A 72 -4.00 -13.47 -2.78
C LEU A 72 -3.70 -13.10 -4.23
N VAL A 73 -2.53 -12.53 -4.51
CA VAL A 73 -2.10 -12.21 -5.89
C VAL A 73 -1.96 -13.50 -6.72
N ALA A 74 -1.35 -14.53 -6.17
CA ALA A 74 -1.24 -15.84 -6.83
C ALA A 74 -2.62 -16.43 -7.13
N TYR A 75 -3.55 -16.32 -6.19
CA TYR A 75 -4.94 -16.75 -6.39
C TYR A 75 -5.60 -15.99 -7.55
N VAL A 76 -5.50 -14.66 -7.57
CA VAL A 76 -6.05 -13.84 -8.67
C VAL A 76 -5.46 -14.23 -10.02
N ARG A 77 -4.15 -14.42 -10.10
CA ARG A 77 -3.48 -14.85 -11.34
C ARG A 77 -3.97 -16.21 -11.85
N LYS A 78 -4.30 -17.12 -10.91
CA LYS A 78 -4.80 -18.46 -11.24
C LYS A 78 -6.23 -18.46 -11.80
N ILE A 79 -7.12 -17.59 -11.27
CA ILE A 79 -8.54 -17.57 -11.66
C ILE A 79 -8.83 -16.64 -12.85
N ASN A 80 -7.81 -15.94 -13.34
CA ASN A 80 -7.98 -14.80 -14.25
C ASN A 80 -7.81 -15.21 -15.71
N GLU A 81 -8.80 -15.83 -16.31
CA GLU A 81 -8.77 -16.16 -17.73
C GLU A 81 -9.18 -15.01 -18.66
N ASN A 82 -10.03 -14.05 -18.18
CA ASN A 82 -10.56 -12.97 -19.02
C ASN A 82 -10.72 -11.60 -18.28
N ILE A 83 -10.15 -11.45 -17.08
CA ILE A 83 -10.24 -10.23 -16.29
C ILE A 83 -8.87 -9.57 -16.21
N ARG A 84 -8.77 -8.34 -16.70
CA ARG A 84 -7.56 -7.51 -16.53
C ARG A 84 -7.49 -7.03 -15.09
N THR A 85 -6.47 -7.46 -14.37
CA THR A 85 -6.29 -7.09 -12.97
C THR A 85 -5.14 -6.11 -12.81
N LYS A 86 -5.38 -5.04 -12.03
CA LYS A 86 -4.37 -4.09 -11.57
C LYS A 86 -4.26 -4.17 -10.06
N PHE A 87 -3.05 -4.20 -9.56
CA PHE A 87 -2.77 -4.17 -8.12
C PHE A 87 -2.25 -2.81 -7.69
N THR A 88 -2.68 -2.37 -6.53
CA THR A 88 -2.16 -1.17 -5.87
C THR A 88 -1.84 -1.51 -4.42
N ILE A 89 -0.78 -0.95 -3.89
CA ILE A 89 -0.44 -1.02 -2.47
C ILE A 89 -0.17 0.38 -1.93
N THR A 90 -0.72 0.68 -0.74
CA THR A 90 -0.38 1.89 0.02
C THR A 90 0.39 1.49 1.27
N THR A 91 1.63 1.91 1.37
CA THR A 91 2.57 1.53 2.44
C THR A 91 3.27 2.74 3.03
N ASN A 92 3.76 2.63 4.26
CA ASN A 92 4.68 3.61 4.83
C ASN A 92 6.12 3.47 4.26
N GLY A 93 6.40 2.41 3.51
CA GLY A 93 7.65 2.18 2.79
C GLY A 93 8.82 1.69 3.65
N LEU A 94 8.70 1.63 4.97
CA LEU A 94 9.82 1.30 5.85
C LEU A 94 10.24 -0.17 5.79
N LEU A 95 9.33 -1.05 5.37
CA LEU A 95 9.58 -2.48 5.21
C LEU A 95 9.95 -2.86 3.77
N LEU A 96 10.00 -1.88 2.85
CA LEU A 96 10.36 -2.14 1.48
C LEU A 96 11.83 -2.61 1.39
N ASP A 97 12.04 -3.76 0.79
CA ASP A 97 13.33 -4.35 0.48
C ASP A 97 13.37 -4.88 -0.96
N GLU A 98 14.46 -5.49 -1.37
CA GLU A 98 14.64 -6.01 -2.73
C GLU A 98 13.70 -7.17 -3.07
N GLU A 99 13.34 -8.04 -2.09
CA GLU A 99 12.39 -9.14 -2.32
C GLU A 99 11.01 -8.59 -2.61
N ILE A 100 10.55 -7.67 -1.77
CA ILE A 100 9.26 -7.00 -1.91
C ILE A 100 9.23 -6.21 -3.21
N LEU A 101 10.29 -5.46 -3.52
CA LEU A 101 10.38 -4.67 -4.73
C LEU A 101 10.25 -5.54 -5.99
N ARG A 102 11.03 -6.63 -6.07
CA ARG A 102 10.94 -7.58 -7.20
C ARG A 102 9.52 -8.13 -7.38
N PHE A 103 8.86 -8.51 -6.29
CA PHE A 103 7.47 -8.99 -6.34
C PHE A 103 6.50 -7.93 -6.87
N LEU A 104 6.62 -6.68 -6.40
CA LEU A 104 5.78 -5.56 -6.84
C LEU A 104 5.98 -5.26 -8.33
N ILE A 105 7.23 -5.30 -8.81
CA ILE A 105 7.57 -5.12 -10.23
C ILE A 105 6.97 -6.25 -11.08
N GLN A 106 7.25 -7.50 -10.73
CA GLN A 106 6.79 -8.69 -11.47
C GLN A 106 5.27 -8.80 -11.57
N ASN A 107 4.56 -8.30 -10.56
CA ASN A 107 3.09 -8.31 -10.54
C ASN A 107 2.46 -6.99 -10.96
N GLU A 108 3.26 -6.05 -11.52
CA GLU A 108 2.80 -4.78 -12.09
C GLU A 108 2.05 -3.88 -11.10
N PHE A 109 2.45 -3.90 -9.83
CA PHE A 109 1.83 -3.05 -8.81
C PHE A 109 2.01 -1.56 -9.11
N SER A 110 0.96 -0.77 -8.82
CA SER A 110 1.09 0.65 -8.55
C SER A 110 1.39 0.84 -7.07
N VAL A 111 2.50 1.51 -6.77
CA VAL A 111 2.98 1.67 -5.39
C VAL A 111 2.74 3.10 -4.94
N LYS A 112 2.08 3.24 -3.79
CA LYS A 112 1.88 4.52 -3.09
C LYS A 112 2.64 4.48 -1.78
N VAL A 113 3.57 5.41 -1.61
CA VAL A 113 4.34 5.55 -0.36
C VAL A 113 3.85 6.77 0.41
N SER A 114 3.58 6.57 1.69
CA SER A 114 3.12 7.64 2.56
C SER A 114 4.29 8.50 3.03
N LEU A 115 4.33 9.76 2.60
CA LEU A 115 5.34 10.74 2.97
C LEU A 115 4.71 12.14 3.04
N ASP A 116 4.81 12.82 4.17
CA ASP A 116 4.14 14.09 4.41
C ASP A 116 5.00 15.33 4.09
N GLY A 117 6.02 15.18 3.27
CA GLY A 117 6.92 16.25 2.84
C GLY A 117 8.33 16.11 3.41
N ASN A 118 9.00 17.24 3.73
CA ASN A 118 10.35 17.20 4.28
C ASN A 118 10.40 16.57 5.68
N LYS A 119 11.61 16.34 6.19
CA LYS A 119 11.84 15.70 7.50
C LYS A 119 11.03 16.32 8.64
N LYS A 120 11.03 17.65 8.75
CA LYS A 120 10.35 18.37 9.83
C LYS A 120 8.83 18.13 9.81
N ILE A 121 8.23 18.13 8.63
CA ILE A 121 6.79 17.97 8.43
C ILE A 121 6.41 16.48 8.60
N ASN A 122 7.15 15.59 7.96
CA ASN A 122 6.91 14.15 8.05
C ASN A 122 7.00 13.64 9.49
N ASP A 123 8.12 13.94 10.18
CA ASP A 123 8.42 13.40 11.50
C ASP A 123 7.56 14.02 12.61
N ARG A 124 6.85 15.11 12.32
CA ARG A 124 5.84 15.67 13.23
C ARG A 124 4.66 14.73 13.45
N ASN A 125 4.28 13.98 12.41
CA ASN A 125 3.08 13.13 12.42
C ASN A 125 3.40 11.64 12.29
N ARG A 126 4.41 11.28 11.48
CA ARG A 126 4.74 9.89 11.16
C ARG A 126 5.87 9.41 12.04
N ILE A 127 5.50 8.86 13.18
CA ILE A 127 6.42 8.40 14.23
C ILE A 127 6.26 6.90 14.50
N ASP A 128 7.33 6.29 14.97
CA ASP A 128 7.30 4.93 15.48
C ASP A 128 6.77 4.88 16.94
N ARG A 129 6.74 3.67 17.52
CA ARG A 129 6.27 3.47 18.90
C ARG A 129 7.17 4.11 19.97
N ASN A 130 8.41 4.47 19.62
CA ASN A 130 9.35 5.16 20.50
C ASN A 130 9.29 6.69 20.29
N GLY A 131 8.36 7.19 19.47
CA GLY A 131 8.22 8.60 19.15
C GLY A 131 9.28 9.12 18.16
N GLN A 132 10.04 8.22 17.50
CA GLN A 132 11.07 8.61 16.54
C GLN A 132 10.46 8.86 15.17
N GLY A 133 10.91 9.92 14.48
CA GLY A 133 10.52 10.22 13.11
C GLY A 133 10.99 9.17 12.12
N THR A 134 10.29 9.06 10.99
CA THR A 134 10.50 7.99 10.01
C THR A 134 11.12 8.44 8.70
N TYR A 135 11.31 9.74 8.50
CA TYR A 135 11.83 10.31 7.27
C TYR A 135 13.19 9.72 6.86
N ASP A 136 14.17 9.74 7.77
CA ASP A 136 15.53 9.27 7.44
C ASP A 136 15.56 7.76 7.11
N ILE A 137 14.67 6.97 7.72
CA ILE A 137 14.55 5.53 7.43
C ILE A 137 14.00 5.35 6.01
N LEU A 138 12.98 6.13 5.64
CA LEU A 138 12.40 6.08 4.30
C LEU A 138 13.39 6.56 3.23
N MET A 139 14.16 7.62 3.51
CA MET A 139 15.15 8.15 2.57
C MET A 139 16.26 7.13 2.26
N LYS A 140 16.58 6.21 3.17
CA LYS A 140 17.50 5.09 2.89
C LYS A 140 16.95 4.09 1.86
N ARG A 141 15.66 4.19 1.47
CA ARG A 141 15.03 3.34 0.46
C ARG A 141 14.94 4.01 -0.92
N LEU A 142 15.48 5.22 -1.11
CA LEU A 142 15.38 5.94 -2.39
C LEU A 142 16.00 5.16 -3.57
N ASN A 143 17.06 4.39 -3.33
CA ASN A 143 17.64 3.51 -4.34
C ASN A 143 16.60 2.49 -4.88
N LEU A 144 15.77 1.92 -4.01
CA LEU A 144 14.70 1.00 -4.41
C LEU A 144 13.63 1.70 -5.23
N PHE A 145 13.33 2.98 -4.93
CA PHE A 145 12.38 3.78 -5.70
C PHE A 145 12.91 4.08 -7.11
N SER A 146 14.20 4.42 -7.20
CA SER A 146 14.86 4.64 -8.48
C SER A 146 14.91 3.35 -9.30
N GLU A 147 15.20 2.22 -8.67
CA GLU A 147 15.19 0.90 -9.32
C GLU A 147 13.79 0.54 -9.84
N PHE A 148 12.74 0.76 -9.05
CA PHE A 148 11.36 0.57 -9.49
C PHE A 148 11.06 1.38 -10.76
N GLN A 149 11.43 2.66 -10.77
CA GLN A 149 11.23 3.54 -11.93
C GLN A 149 12.02 3.06 -13.15
N MET A 150 13.29 2.71 -12.99
CA MET A 150 14.12 2.21 -14.08
C MET A 150 13.57 0.93 -14.70
N GLN A 151 13.12 -0.01 -13.88
CA GLN A 151 12.62 -1.30 -14.38
C GLN A 151 11.20 -1.24 -14.96
N THR A 152 10.36 -0.33 -14.49
CA THR A 152 8.94 -0.30 -14.88
C THR A 152 8.55 0.88 -15.76
N GLY A 153 9.39 1.92 -15.85
CA GLY A 153 9.05 3.22 -16.45
C GLY A 153 8.00 4.00 -15.64
N ARG A 154 7.62 3.55 -14.44
CA ARG A 154 6.58 4.16 -13.59
C ARG A 154 7.19 4.72 -12.32
N CYS A 155 6.70 5.88 -11.88
CA CYS A 155 7.10 6.45 -10.59
C CYS A 155 6.32 5.81 -9.44
N ILE A 156 6.96 5.68 -8.28
CA ILE A 156 6.27 5.48 -7.01
C ILE A 156 5.50 6.76 -6.69
N GLN A 157 4.22 6.62 -6.38
CA GLN A 157 3.36 7.74 -6.02
C GLN A 157 3.55 8.10 -4.55
N VAL A 158 3.58 9.38 -4.25
CA VAL A 158 3.59 9.87 -2.87
C VAL A 158 2.14 10.10 -2.41
N ASN A 159 1.80 9.54 -1.26
CA ASN A 159 0.53 9.78 -0.58
C ASN A 159 0.79 10.68 0.63
N HIS A 160 0.22 11.87 0.59
CA HIS A 160 0.40 12.91 1.60
C HIS A 160 -0.92 13.19 2.34
N VAL A 161 -0.86 13.35 3.66
CA VAL A 161 -2.03 13.70 4.48
C VAL A 161 -1.91 15.14 4.94
N VAL A 162 -2.81 16.01 4.45
CA VAL A 162 -2.92 17.40 4.90
C VAL A 162 -3.77 17.43 6.17
N THR A 163 -3.22 18.02 7.22
CA THR A 163 -3.89 18.23 8.51
C THR A 163 -3.78 19.69 8.93
N HIS A 164 -4.54 20.12 9.92
CA HIS A 164 -4.40 21.47 10.50
C HIS A 164 -2.99 21.75 11.02
N ASN A 165 -2.22 20.72 11.34
CA ASN A 165 -0.86 20.84 11.86
C ASN A 165 0.21 20.99 10.77
N ASN A 166 -0.13 20.76 9.48
CA ASN A 166 0.85 20.85 8.40
C ASN A 166 0.37 21.65 7.19
N VAL A 167 -0.89 22.13 7.18
CA VAL A 167 -1.46 22.90 6.07
C VAL A 167 -0.67 24.17 5.75
N GLU A 168 -0.12 24.83 6.74
CA GLU A 168 0.71 26.04 6.57
C GLU A 168 2.01 25.80 5.80
N TYR A 169 2.47 24.54 5.76
CA TYR A 169 3.69 24.12 5.05
C TYR A 169 3.39 23.54 3.67
N PHE A 170 2.14 23.59 3.20
CA PHE A 170 1.74 22.97 1.95
C PHE A 170 2.55 23.47 0.75
N ASN A 171 2.87 24.78 0.71
CA ASN A 171 3.71 25.37 -0.32
C ASN A 171 5.18 24.88 -0.31
N LEU A 172 5.61 24.18 0.74
CA LEU A 172 6.95 23.59 0.87
C LEU A 172 6.97 22.08 0.52
N ILE A 173 5.82 21.52 0.20
CA ILE A 173 5.64 20.09 -0.08
C ILE A 173 5.64 19.84 -1.61
N LEU A 174 5.26 20.85 -2.37
CA LEU A 174 5.28 20.89 -3.83
C LEU A 174 6.63 21.36 -4.36
#